data_60f2cb93a7b108e879104c9ad83059a3
#
_entry.id   60f2cb93a7b108e879104c9ad83059a3
#
_cell.length_a   1.000
_cell.length_b   1.000
_cell.length_c   1.000
_cell.angle_alpha   90.00
_cell.angle_beta   90.00
_cell.angle_gamma   90.00
#
_symmetry.space_group_name_H-M   'P 1'
#
loop_
_entity.id
_entity.type
_entity.pdbx_description
1 polymer ?
#
loop_
_entity_poly.entity_id
_entity_poly.type
_entity_poly.pdbx_seq_one_letter_code
_entity_poly.pdbx_strand_id
1 'polypeptide(L)'
;HKFFGSSRHGAGVRGIHIGSKLLADCEEAGVEIHLNAVVYGIFPDAELGVIIDGHSVRVKAKKVLIATGATEKALAFDGWDKPGVMGAGAFQTMMNVNYVLPGQKVIMIGSGNVGLVVAYQILQAGGKVEAVIEAAPAVNGYSVHANKLKRQGVKILTSHTVKRVLGESSVEKVEIAKVDEHFQIIEGTEELLDADTVCVAVGLTPSIELLKMAGVEMTFLPKMGGFIPLHNEYMQTSDPDVYVAGDSSGIEEASSAMEEGKLAGVCIAGATGHLTEEEQQSRMQEIRESLLALRSGKGGEGRRAGNQEIVRRYEEWKRKNQDQ
;
A
#
# COMPACT_ATOMS: atom_id res chain seq x y z
N HIS A 1 1.83 15.46 -2.13
CA HIS A 1 0.42 15.11 -1.98
C HIS A 1 -0.09 15.51 -0.60
N LYS A 2 -1.31 16.03 -0.53
CA LYS A 2 -1.97 16.34 0.74
C LYS A 2 -2.77 15.13 1.22
N PHE A 3 -2.72 14.87 2.53
CA PHE A 3 -3.35 13.72 3.14
C PHE A 3 -4.89 13.83 3.09
N PHE A 4 -5.54 12.71 2.86
CA PHE A 4 -6.99 12.56 2.95
C PHE A 4 -7.36 11.93 4.28
N GLY A 5 -8.49 12.31 4.84
CA GLY A 5 -8.98 11.81 6.11
C GLY A 5 -9.65 12.93 6.91
N SER A 6 -9.79 12.74 8.20
CA SER A 6 -10.28 13.76 9.13
C SER A 6 -9.15 14.70 9.57
N SER A 7 -9.47 15.79 10.24
CA SER A 7 -8.48 16.69 10.88
C SER A 7 -7.57 15.93 11.84
N ARG A 8 -8.07 14.92 12.54
CA ARG A 8 -7.31 14.02 13.43
C ARG A 8 -6.17 13.29 12.69
N HIS A 9 -6.33 12.98 11.40
CA HIS A 9 -5.33 12.30 10.58
C HIS A 9 -4.47 13.25 9.74
N GLY A 10 -4.53 14.55 9.98
CA GLY A 10 -3.77 15.53 9.21
C GLY A 10 -4.32 15.82 7.82
N ALA A 11 -5.66 15.78 7.64
CA ALA A 11 -6.29 16.13 6.37
C ALA A 11 -5.82 17.48 5.86
N GLY A 12 -5.40 17.53 4.59
CA GLY A 12 -4.87 18.73 3.95
C GLY A 12 -3.38 19.01 4.22
N VAL A 13 -2.74 18.30 5.15
CA VAL A 13 -1.28 18.36 5.39
C VAL A 13 -0.55 17.49 4.37
N ARG A 14 0.67 17.85 4.00
CA ARG A 14 1.51 17.02 3.13
C ARG A 14 1.98 15.77 3.90
N GLY A 15 1.99 14.60 3.24
CA GLY A 15 2.42 13.34 3.86
C GLY A 15 3.82 13.40 4.46
N ILE A 16 4.75 14.10 3.82
CA ILE A 16 6.11 14.31 4.36
C ILE A 16 6.10 15.00 5.73
N HIS A 17 5.24 15.99 5.95
CA HIS A 17 5.15 16.68 7.25
C HIS A 17 4.52 15.80 8.32
N ILE A 18 3.59 14.92 7.94
CA ILE A 18 3.02 13.91 8.85
C ILE A 18 4.10 12.92 9.25
N GLY A 19 4.85 12.40 8.30
CA GLY A 19 5.96 11.48 8.56
C GLY A 19 7.04 12.11 9.46
N SER A 20 7.47 13.35 9.15
CA SER A 20 8.45 14.07 9.97
C SER A 20 7.96 14.30 11.41
N LYS A 21 6.66 14.61 11.57
CA LYS A 21 6.08 14.76 12.92
C LYS A 21 6.08 13.44 13.68
N LEU A 22 5.63 12.35 13.07
CA LEU A 22 5.61 11.03 13.71
C LEU A 22 7.01 10.57 14.09
N LEU A 23 8.01 10.85 13.25
CA LEU A 23 9.41 10.55 13.55
C LEU A 23 9.89 11.35 14.77
N ALA A 24 9.64 12.65 14.80
CA ALA A 24 9.98 13.49 15.94
C ALA A 24 9.28 13.04 17.24
N ASP A 25 8.01 12.65 17.16
CA ASP A 25 7.25 12.11 18.30
C ASP A 25 7.89 10.79 18.83
N CYS A 26 8.42 9.94 17.94
CA CYS A 26 9.16 8.73 18.33
C CYS A 26 10.49 9.06 19.00
N GLU A 27 11.24 10.02 18.47
CA GLU A 27 12.52 10.49 19.05
C GLU A 27 12.29 11.09 20.44
N GLU A 28 11.25 11.94 20.61
CA GLU A 28 10.88 12.52 21.91
C GLU A 28 10.46 11.45 22.93
N ALA A 29 9.81 10.39 22.46
CA ALA A 29 9.45 9.23 23.28
C ALA A 29 10.64 8.31 23.63
N GLY A 30 11.84 8.60 23.14
CA GLY A 30 13.04 7.80 23.37
C GLY A 30 13.09 6.47 22.62
N VAL A 31 12.38 6.37 21.49
CA VAL A 31 12.42 5.18 20.62
C VAL A 31 13.78 5.13 19.93
N GLU A 32 14.47 4.00 20.04
CA GLU A 32 15.72 3.74 19.33
C GLU A 32 15.41 3.45 17.84
N ILE A 33 15.95 4.29 16.95
CA ILE A 33 15.67 4.24 15.51
C ILE A 33 16.95 3.87 14.76
N HIS A 34 16.93 2.73 14.06
CA HIS A 34 18.03 2.30 13.21
C HIS A 34 17.66 2.49 11.73
N LEU A 35 18.22 3.53 11.11
CA LEU A 35 18.14 3.72 9.66
C LEU A 35 19.18 2.83 8.97
N ASN A 36 18.95 2.50 7.69
CA ASN A 36 19.80 1.58 6.90
C ASN A 36 19.99 0.21 7.56
N ALA A 37 19.03 -0.21 8.37
CA ALA A 37 18.97 -1.52 8.97
C ALA A 37 18.02 -2.42 8.19
N VAL A 38 18.44 -3.65 7.92
CA VAL A 38 17.65 -4.64 7.18
C VAL A 38 17.38 -5.84 8.07
N VAL A 39 16.12 -6.08 8.40
CA VAL A 39 15.69 -7.33 9.02
C VAL A 39 15.60 -8.39 7.93
N TYR A 40 16.48 -9.39 7.98
CA TYR A 40 16.54 -10.47 6.99
C TYR A 40 15.88 -11.76 7.44
N GLY A 41 15.45 -11.85 8.70
CA GLY A 41 14.77 -13.02 9.20
C GLY A 41 14.16 -12.80 10.57
N ILE A 42 13.12 -13.60 10.85
CA ILE A 42 12.50 -13.74 12.17
C ILE A 42 12.62 -15.22 12.54
N PHE A 43 13.19 -15.49 13.70
CA PHE A 43 13.45 -16.80 14.24
C PHE A 43 12.54 -17.08 15.45
N PRO A 44 12.47 -18.33 15.94
CA PRO A 44 11.71 -18.64 17.15
C PRO A 44 12.05 -17.72 18.33
N ASP A 45 11.12 -17.57 19.27
CA ASP A 45 11.25 -16.73 20.47
C ASP A 45 11.45 -15.24 20.17
N ALA A 46 10.83 -14.73 19.08
CA ALA A 46 10.90 -13.33 18.65
C ALA A 46 12.34 -12.81 18.48
N GLU A 47 13.25 -13.67 18.02
CA GLU A 47 14.63 -13.30 17.67
C GLU A 47 14.69 -12.82 16.22
N LEU A 48 15.28 -11.64 16.01
CA LEU A 48 15.44 -11.02 14.69
C LEU A 48 16.90 -11.10 14.24
N GLY A 49 17.11 -11.49 12.98
CA GLY A 49 18.37 -11.28 12.29
C GLY A 49 18.34 -9.94 11.57
N VAL A 50 19.26 -9.04 11.92
CA VAL A 50 19.30 -7.68 11.39
C VAL A 50 20.69 -7.37 10.87
N ILE A 51 20.76 -6.72 9.72
CA ILE A 51 22.01 -6.11 9.23
C ILE A 51 21.98 -4.63 9.58
N ILE A 52 22.90 -4.16 10.37
CA ILE A 52 23.09 -2.76 10.74
C ILE A 52 24.53 -2.38 10.36
N ASP A 53 24.71 -1.33 9.55
CA ASP A 53 26.01 -0.86 9.07
C ASP A 53 26.89 -1.98 8.48
N GLY A 54 26.27 -2.91 7.74
CA GLY A 54 26.94 -4.04 7.10
C GLY A 54 27.26 -5.22 8.01
N HIS A 55 26.93 -5.15 9.30
CA HIS A 55 27.16 -6.21 10.28
C HIS A 55 25.87 -6.94 10.62
N SER A 56 25.91 -8.28 10.63
CA SER A 56 24.77 -9.08 11.11
C SER A 56 24.75 -9.11 12.63
N VAL A 57 23.62 -8.70 13.20
CA VAL A 57 23.35 -8.72 14.64
C VAL A 57 22.09 -9.51 14.92
N ARG A 58 21.98 -10.04 16.14
CA ARG A 58 20.76 -10.66 16.66
C ARG A 58 20.08 -9.72 17.62
N VAL A 59 18.79 -9.53 17.45
CA VAL A 59 17.95 -8.71 18.33
C VAL A 59 16.86 -9.59 18.91
N LYS A 60 16.82 -9.74 20.23
CA LYS A 60 15.75 -10.44 20.92
C LYS A 60 14.71 -9.45 21.43
N ALA A 61 13.46 -9.62 21.01
CA ALA A 61 12.36 -8.77 21.41
C ALA A 61 11.37 -9.51 22.32
N LYS A 62 10.60 -8.79 23.13
CA LYS A 62 9.43 -9.35 23.83
C LYS A 62 8.26 -9.55 22.88
N LYS A 63 8.07 -8.59 21.97
CA LYS A 63 7.04 -8.59 20.92
C LYS A 63 7.60 -7.96 19.67
N VAL A 64 7.13 -8.39 18.51
CA VAL A 64 7.52 -7.88 17.19
C VAL A 64 6.28 -7.32 16.51
N LEU A 65 6.36 -6.09 16.03
CA LEU A 65 5.34 -5.49 15.15
C LEU A 65 5.91 -5.40 13.73
N ILE A 66 5.26 -6.07 12.78
CA ILE A 66 5.62 -6.05 11.36
C ILE A 66 4.74 -5.01 10.67
N ALA A 67 5.37 -3.96 10.14
CA ALA A 67 4.72 -2.87 9.41
C ALA A 67 5.50 -2.54 8.13
N THR A 68 5.88 -3.57 7.38
CA THR A 68 6.74 -3.50 6.19
C THR A 68 6.04 -2.97 4.94
N GLY A 69 4.74 -2.68 5.04
CA GLY A 69 3.99 -2.06 3.95
C GLY A 69 3.69 -3.01 2.79
N ALA A 70 3.83 -2.52 1.58
CA ALA A 70 3.48 -3.24 0.36
C ALA A 70 4.40 -2.89 -0.81
N THR A 71 4.41 -3.75 -1.83
CA THR A 71 5.09 -3.54 -3.11
C THR A 71 4.08 -3.32 -4.23
N GLU A 72 4.49 -2.64 -5.30
CA GLU A 72 3.65 -2.44 -6.48
C GLU A 72 3.48 -3.74 -7.28
N LYS A 73 2.28 -3.97 -7.77
CA LYS A 73 2.01 -5.06 -8.70
C LYS A 73 2.57 -4.70 -10.08
N ALA A 74 3.31 -5.63 -10.66
CA ALA A 74 3.66 -5.58 -12.06
C ALA A 74 2.45 -5.96 -12.95
N LEU A 75 2.45 -5.45 -14.18
CA LEU A 75 1.54 -5.85 -15.24
C LEU A 75 2.37 -6.37 -16.40
N ALA A 76 2.11 -7.60 -16.81
CA ALA A 76 2.78 -8.21 -17.96
C ALA A 76 2.07 -7.80 -19.26
N PHE A 77 2.82 -7.22 -20.19
CA PHE A 77 2.44 -6.89 -21.55
C PHE A 77 3.69 -6.90 -22.43
N ASP A 78 3.55 -6.94 -23.74
CA ASP A 78 4.72 -6.94 -24.62
C ASP A 78 5.54 -5.64 -24.48
N GLY A 79 6.84 -5.77 -24.16
CA GLY A 79 7.75 -4.65 -23.88
C GLY A 79 7.65 -4.05 -22.46
N TRP A 80 7.04 -4.75 -21.49
CA TRP A 80 6.94 -4.27 -20.09
C TRP A 80 8.31 -4.09 -19.40
N ASP A 81 9.34 -4.71 -19.92
CA ASP A 81 10.73 -4.69 -19.42
C ASP A 81 11.59 -3.61 -20.10
N LYS A 82 11.03 -2.82 -21.03
CA LYS A 82 11.78 -1.73 -21.68
C LYS A 82 12.11 -0.60 -20.70
N PRO A 83 13.30 0.01 -20.83
CA PRO A 83 13.61 1.28 -20.16
C PRO A 83 12.52 2.32 -20.44
N GLY A 84 12.00 2.95 -19.36
CA GLY A 84 10.86 3.87 -19.43
C GLY A 84 9.55 3.24 -18.94
N VAL A 85 9.48 1.92 -18.72
CA VAL A 85 8.37 1.28 -18.02
C VAL A 85 8.72 1.16 -16.54
N MET A 86 7.86 1.68 -15.65
CA MET A 86 8.09 1.63 -14.21
C MET A 86 6.78 1.68 -13.42
N GLY A 87 6.83 1.31 -12.14
CA GLY A 87 5.72 1.51 -11.22
C GLY A 87 5.46 2.99 -10.91
N ALA A 88 4.22 3.35 -10.61
CA ALA A 88 3.85 4.72 -10.27
C ALA A 88 4.50 5.20 -8.97
N GLY A 89 4.70 4.31 -7.98
CA GLY A 89 5.43 4.61 -6.75
C GLY A 89 6.91 4.83 -6.99
N ALA A 90 7.54 4.07 -7.90
CA ALA A 90 8.92 4.31 -8.32
C ALA A 90 9.05 5.69 -8.97
N PHE A 91 8.14 6.05 -9.89
CA PHE A 91 8.09 7.38 -10.50
C PHE A 91 7.92 8.48 -9.44
N GLN A 92 7.01 8.27 -8.50
CA GLN A 92 6.75 9.20 -7.39
C GLN A 92 7.99 9.38 -6.50
N THR A 93 8.71 8.30 -6.19
CA THR A 93 9.95 8.35 -5.41
C THR A 93 11.02 9.17 -6.13
N MET A 94 11.21 8.95 -7.43
CA MET A 94 12.14 9.75 -8.22
C MET A 94 11.81 11.24 -8.16
N MET A 95 10.55 11.62 -8.31
CA MET A 95 10.13 13.03 -8.25
C MET A 95 10.25 13.63 -6.86
N ASN A 96 9.78 12.94 -5.81
CA ASN A 96 9.60 13.54 -4.50
C ASN A 96 10.82 13.41 -3.59
N VAL A 97 11.65 12.40 -3.79
CA VAL A 97 12.86 12.13 -2.98
C VAL A 97 14.12 12.50 -3.73
N ASN A 98 14.23 12.11 -5.00
CA ASN A 98 15.42 12.34 -5.81
C ASN A 98 15.36 13.62 -6.65
N TYR A 99 14.19 14.30 -6.70
CA TYR A 99 13.96 15.53 -7.48
C TYR A 99 14.26 15.37 -8.98
N VAL A 100 13.99 14.19 -9.51
CA VAL A 100 14.18 13.84 -10.92
C VAL A 100 12.81 13.55 -11.55
N LEU A 101 12.54 14.11 -12.72
CA LEU A 101 11.39 13.77 -13.55
C LEU A 101 11.83 12.67 -14.54
N PRO A 102 11.43 11.39 -14.34
CA PRO A 102 11.95 10.27 -15.14
C PRO A 102 11.51 10.26 -16.60
N GLY A 103 10.46 10.97 -16.93
CA GLY A 103 9.93 11.08 -18.29
C GLY A 103 9.09 12.33 -18.51
N GLN A 104 8.95 12.75 -19.77
CA GLN A 104 8.26 13.98 -20.16
C GLN A 104 6.84 13.72 -20.69
N LYS A 105 6.63 12.57 -21.36
CA LYS A 105 5.35 12.17 -21.95
C LYS A 105 4.93 10.82 -21.38
N VAL A 106 4.07 10.87 -20.36
CA VAL A 106 3.74 9.70 -19.56
C VAL A 106 2.36 9.15 -19.91
N ILE A 107 2.27 7.85 -20.07
CA ILE A 107 1.00 7.10 -20.03
C ILE A 107 0.88 6.44 -18.68
N MET A 108 -0.22 6.70 -17.99
CA MET A 108 -0.54 6.09 -16.71
C MET A 108 -1.47 4.90 -16.91
N ILE A 109 -1.08 3.72 -16.44
CA ILE A 109 -1.91 2.51 -16.46
C ILE A 109 -2.53 2.31 -15.08
N GLY A 110 -3.85 2.37 -15.00
CA GLY A 110 -4.64 2.26 -13.78
C GLY A 110 -5.16 3.61 -13.29
N SER A 111 -6.44 3.67 -13.00
CA SER A 111 -7.16 4.86 -12.51
C SER A 111 -7.51 4.78 -11.02
N GLY A 112 -6.80 3.95 -10.25
CA GLY A 112 -6.88 3.97 -8.79
C GLY A 112 -6.34 5.27 -8.20
N ASN A 113 -6.49 5.46 -6.87
CA ASN A 113 -6.04 6.69 -6.21
C ASN A 113 -4.56 6.99 -6.47
N VAL A 114 -3.68 5.97 -6.41
CA VAL A 114 -2.24 6.13 -6.67
C VAL A 114 -2.01 6.64 -8.09
N GLY A 115 -2.56 5.99 -9.11
CA GLY A 115 -2.39 6.40 -10.51
C GLY A 115 -2.85 7.83 -10.76
N LEU A 116 -4.06 8.18 -10.29
CA LEU A 116 -4.60 9.54 -10.47
C LEU A 116 -3.79 10.61 -9.72
N VAL A 117 -3.29 10.30 -8.52
CA VAL A 117 -2.49 11.22 -7.72
C VAL A 117 -1.11 11.43 -8.34
N VAL A 118 -0.44 10.35 -8.75
CA VAL A 118 0.87 10.42 -9.39
C VAL A 118 0.77 11.13 -10.74
N ALA A 119 -0.24 10.83 -11.56
CA ALA A 119 -0.51 11.55 -12.81
C ALA A 119 -0.64 13.06 -12.58
N TYR A 120 -1.34 13.49 -11.52
CA TYR A 120 -1.44 14.92 -11.20
C TYR A 120 -0.10 15.51 -10.71
N GLN A 121 0.71 14.75 -9.97
CA GLN A 121 2.05 15.19 -9.55
C GLN A 121 2.99 15.36 -10.73
N ILE A 122 2.91 14.48 -11.75
CA ILE A 122 3.68 14.61 -13.00
C ILE A 122 3.38 15.96 -13.66
N LEU A 123 2.11 16.33 -13.79
CA LEU A 123 1.72 17.64 -14.33
C LEU A 123 2.26 18.79 -13.50
N GLN A 124 2.26 18.67 -12.17
CA GLN A 124 2.82 19.72 -11.28
C GLN A 124 4.35 19.83 -11.37
N ALA A 125 5.04 18.75 -11.73
CA ALA A 125 6.48 18.71 -11.96
C ALA A 125 6.88 19.19 -13.36
N GLY A 126 5.92 19.58 -14.22
CA GLY A 126 6.16 20.05 -15.58
C GLY A 126 6.18 18.97 -16.66
N GLY A 127 5.91 17.73 -16.31
CA GLY A 127 5.70 16.64 -17.29
C GLY A 127 4.30 16.69 -17.90
N LYS A 128 4.07 15.85 -18.90
CA LYS A 128 2.80 15.69 -19.60
C LYS A 128 2.25 14.29 -19.38
N VAL A 129 0.98 14.19 -19.03
CA VAL A 129 0.25 12.90 -18.99
C VAL A 129 -0.63 12.84 -20.22
N GLU A 130 -0.26 11.98 -21.17
CA GLU A 130 -0.96 11.83 -22.45
C GLU A 130 -2.34 11.17 -22.25
N ALA A 131 -2.37 10.13 -21.41
CA ALA A 131 -3.62 9.47 -21.02
C ALA A 131 -3.46 8.71 -19.70
N VAL A 132 -4.60 8.48 -19.05
CA VAL A 132 -4.78 7.45 -18.01
C VAL A 132 -5.60 6.33 -18.63
N ILE A 133 -5.07 5.12 -18.60
CA ILE A 133 -5.68 3.91 -19.19
C ILE A 133 -6.26 3.07 -18.07
N GLU A 134 -7.53 2.70 -18.17
CA GLU A 134 -8.24 1.91 -17.16
C GLU A 134 -9.01 0.77 -17.85
N ALA A 135 -8.72 -0.45 -17.44
CA ALA A 135 -9.38 -1.63 -18.00
C ALA A 135 -10.85 -1.75 -17.56
N ALA A 136 -11.19 -1.31 -16.36
CA ALA A 136 -12.56 -1.29 -15.89
C ALA A 136 -13.43 -0.26 -16.67
N PRO A 137 -14.76 -0.45 -16.72
CA PRO A 137 -15.67 0.45 -17.43
C PRO A 137 -15.84 1.82 -16.74
N ALA A 138 -15.30 1.96 -15.52
CA ALA A 138 -15.36 3.20 -14.73
C ALA A 138 -14.04 3.47 -14.00
N VAL A 139 -13.82 4.72 -13.66
CA VAL A 139 -12.68 5.15 -12.83
C VAL A 139 -12.78 4.55 -11.43
N ASN A 140 -11.72 3.90 -10.96
CA ASN A 140 -11.68 3.22 -9.67
C ASN A 140 -11.30 4.14 -8.49
N GLY A 141 -10.56 5.23 -8.76
CA GLY A 141 -10.16 6.19 -7.73
C GLY A 141 -11.23 7.25 -7.43
N TYR A 142 -10.95 8.09 -6.45
CA TYR A 142 -11.86 9.16 -6.06
C TYR A 142 -12.08 10.16 -7.18
N SER A 143 -13.34 10.53 -7.40
CA SER A 143 -13.75 11.48 -8.44
C SER A 143 -13.04 12.83 -8.35
N VAL A 144 -12.68 13.27 -7.14
CA VAL A 144 -11.93 14.51 -6.92
C VAL A 144 -10.56 14.50 -7.63
N HIS A 145 -9.88 13.36 -7.67
CA HIS A 145 -8.60 13.22 -8.36
C HIS A 145 -8.79 13.14 -9.87
N ALA A 146 -9.73 12.32 -10.33
CA ALA A 146 -10.06 12.21 -11.76
C ALA A 146 -10.49 13.57 -12.35
N ASN A 147 -11.31 14.33 -11.62
CA ASN A 147 -11.76 15.66 -12.06
C ASN A 147 -10.62 16.70 -12.12
N LYS A 148 -9.59 16.57 -11.27
CA LYS A 148 -8.38 17.41 -11.38
C LYS A 148 -7.66 17.17 -12.71
N LEU A 149 -7.45 15.91 -13.08
CA LEU A 149 -6.81 15.54 -14.34
C LEU A 149 -7.62 15.97 -15.55
N LYS A 150 -8.94 15.74 -15.55
CA LYS A 150 -9.84 16.18 -16.62
C LYS A 150 -9.79 17.69 -16.84
N ARG A 151 -9.74 18.49 -15.77
CA ARG A 151 -9.59 19.96 -15.86
C ARG A 151 -8.24 20.41 -16.45
N GLN A 152 -7.21 19.56 -16.38
CA GLN A 152 -5.92 19.77 -17.02
C GLN A 152 -5.86 19.21 -18.45
N GLY A 153 -6.98 18.73 -18.99
CA GLY A 153 -7.05 18.18 -20.34
C GLY A 153 -6.57 16.73 -20.51
N VAL A 154 -6.26 16.04 -19.40
CA VAL A 154 -5.83 14.64 -19.47
C VAL A 154 -7.00 13.74 -19.84
N LYS A 155 -6.79 12.90 -20.86
CA LYS A 155 -7.75 11.87 -21.24
C LYS A 155 -7.74 10.74 -20.22
N ILE A 156 -8.92 10.27 -19.82
CA ILE A 156 -9.07 9.05 -19.00
C ILE A 156 -9.88 8.07 -19.86
N LEU A 157 -9.21 7.03 -20.34
CA LEU A 157 -9.78 6.03 -21.23
C LEU A 157 -10.13 4.78 -20.42
N THR A 158 -11.42 4.60 -20.14
CA THR A 158 -11.97 3.40 -19.48
C THR A 158 -12.26 2.30 -20.50
N SER A 159 -12.36 1.06 -20.08
CA SER A 159 -12.45 -0.13 -20.95
C SER A 159 -11.30 -0.21 -21.96
N HIS A 160 -10.10 0.20 -21.58
CA HIS A 160 -8.88 0.13 -22.37
C HIS A 160 -7.74 -0.48 -21.57
N THR A 161 -6.84 -1.17 -22.25
CA THR A 161 -5.60 -1.70 -21.67
C THR A 161 -4.40 -1.39 -22.54
N VAL A 162 -3.20 -1.53 -22.00
CA VAL A 162 -1.97 -1.56 -22.76
C VAL A 162 -1.86 -2.92 -23.46
N LYS A 163 -1.60 -2.92 -24.78
CA LYS A 163 -1.34 -4.13 -25.56
C LYS A 163 0.16 -4.38 -25.63
N ARG A 164 0.93 -3.36 -26.00
CA ARG A 164 2.39 -3.43 -26.06
C ARG A 164 3.04 -2.04 -26.01
N VAL A 165 4.32 -2.06 -25.69
CA VAL A 165 5.19 -0.87 -25.71
C VAL A 165 6.21 -1.02 -26.84
N LEU A 166 6.35 0.02 -27.66
CA LEU A 166 7.22 0.06 -28.82
C LEU A 166 8.38 1.03 -28.57
N GLY A 167 9.51 0.73 -29.18
CA GLY A 167 10.75 1.51 -29.16
C GLY A 167 11.95 0.58 -29.31
N GLU A 168 13.05 1.09 -29.82
CA GLU A 168 14.26 0.29 -30.04
C GLU A 168 14.99 0.04 -28.70
N SER A 169 15.39 1.08 -28.00
CA SER A 169 16.15 1.00 -26.74
C SER A 169 15.35 1.41 -25.49
N SER A 170 14.25 2.11 -25.67
CA SER A 170 13.39 2.62 -24.61
C SER A 170 11.95 2.80 -25.13
N VAL A 171 11.05 3.23 -24.25
CA VAL A 171 9.67 3.56 -24.64
C VAL A 171 9.66 4.74 -25.62
N GLU A 172 9.01 4.58 -26.77
CA GLU A 172 8.77 5.63 -27.77
C GLU A 172 7.28 5.77 -28.06
N LYS A 173 6.54 4.64 -28.06
CA LYS A 173 5.10 4.59 -28.26
C LYS A 173 4.48 3.50 -27.44
N VAL A 174 3.20 3.66 -27.16
CA VAL A 174 2.38 2.68 -26.47
C VAL A 174 1.17 2.36 -27.33
N GLU A 175 0.99 1.08 -27.65
CA GLU A 175 -0.23 0.60 -28.27
C GLU A 175 -1.22 0.20 -27.19
N ILE A 176 -2.37 0.85 -27.19
CA ILE A 176 -3.50 0.55 -26.31
C ILE A 176 -4.63 -0.06 -27.14
N ALA A 177 -5.53 -0.80 -26.50
CA ALA A 177 -6.72 -1.33 -27.14
C ALA A 177 -7.91 -1.34 -26.19
N LYS A 178 -9.12 -1.38 -26.74
CA LYS A 178 -10.33 -1.60 -25.95
C LYS A 178 -10.37 -3.03 -25.42
N VAL A 179 -11.02 -3.18 -24.26
CA VAL A 179 -11.32 -4.50 -23.70
C VAL A 179 -12.82 -4.70 -23.53
N ASP A 180 -13.24 -5.95 -23.62
CA ASP A 180 -14.59 -6.39 -23.35
C ASP A 180 -14.88 -6.54 -21.83
N GLU A 181 -16.05 -7.06 -21.49
CA GLU A 181 -16.48 -7.30 -20.10
C GLU A 181 -15.65 -8.37 -19.36
N HIS A 182 -14.90 -9.20 -20.10
CA HIS A 182 -13.97 -10.21 -19.58
C HIS A 182 -12.52 -9.75 -19.61
N PHE A 183 -12.27 -8.45 -19.86
CA PHE A 183 -10.95 -7.84 -19.99
C PHE A 183 -10.11 -8.40 -21.15
N GLN A 184 -10.75 -8.99 -22.17
CA GLN A 184 -10.08 -9.45 -23.38
C GLN A 184 -9.97 -8.31 -24.38
N ILE A 185 -8.83 -8.22 -25.05
CA ILE A 185 -8.59 -7.20 -26.08
C ILE A 185 -9.56 -7.41 -27.25
N ILE A 186 -10.19 -6.32 -27.68
CA ILE A 186 -11.05 -6.28 -28.88
C ILE A 186 -10.16 -5.90 -30.07
N GLU A 187 -9.90 -6.88 -30.94
CA GLU A 187 -9.09 -6.70 -32.15
C GLU A 187 -9.65 -5.61 -33.05
N GLY A 188 -8.75 -4.82 -33.67
CA GLY A 188 -9.12 -3.71 -34.54
C GLY A 188 -9.47 -2.41 -33.81
N THR A 189 -9.26 -2.35 -32.51
CA THR A 189 -9.47 -1.14 -31.69
C THR A 189 -8.17 -0.51 -31.22
N GLU A 190 -7.05 -0.96 -31.76
CA GLU A 190 -5.72 -0.52 -31.36
C GLU A 190 -5.49 0.95 -31.70
N GLU A 191 -4.93 1.68 -30.77
CA GLU A 191 -4.48 3.07 -30.92
C GLU A 191 -3.02 3.20 -30.48
N LEU A 192 -2.23 3.94 -31.25
CA LEU A 192 -0.85 4.28 -30.91
C LEU A 192 -0.80 5.66 -30.27
N LEU A 193 -0.18 5.73 -29.08
CA LEU A 193 0.07 6.96 -28.34
C LEU A 193 1.58 7.19 -28.22
N ASP A 194 2.03 8.42 -28.47
CA ASP A 194 3.43 8.80 -28.26
C ASP A 194 3.69 8.93 -26.75
N ALA A 195 4.74 8.28 -26.26
CA ALA A 195 5.15 8.35 -24.87
C ALA A 195 6.63 8.00 -24.74
N ASP A 196 7.31 8.56 -23.77
CA ASP A 196 8.65 8.18 -23.36
C ASP A 196 8.64 7.35 -22.07
N THR A 197 7.50 7.29 -21.40
CA THR A 197 7.35 6.60 -20.13
C THR A 197 5.95 5.98 -19.95
N VAL A 198 5.93 4.76 -19.41
CA VAL A 198 4.73 4.08 -18.93
C VAL A 198 4.80 3.92 -17.42
N CYS A 199 3.85 4.52 -16.71
CA CYS A 199 3.67 4.34 -15.28
C CYS A 199 2.59 3.31 -14.98
N VAL A 200 2.93 2.25 -14.26
CA VAL A 200 2.00 1.17 -13.90
C VAL A 200 1.47 1.38 -12.48
N ALA A 201 0.15 1.47 -12.32
CA ALA A 201 -0.55 1.68 -11.05
C ALA A 201 -1.73 0.71 -10.89
N VAL A 202 -1.46 -0.59 -11.02
CA VAL A 202 -2.49 -1.65 -11.07
C VAL A 202 -2.73 -2.34 -9.72
N GLY A 203 -2.29 -1.72 -8.64
CA GLY A 203 -2.49 -2.17 -7.27
C GLY A 203 -1.19 -2.49 -6.53
N LEU A 204 -1.37 -2.95 -5.30
CA LEU A 204 -0.30 -3.26 -4.36
C LEU A 204 -0.42 -4.71 -3.88
N THR A 205 0.68 -5.29 -3.45
CA THR A 205 0.75 -6.59 -2.79
C THR A 205 1.38 -6.40 -1.42
N PRO A 206 0.77 -6.88 -0.33
CA PRO A 206 1.36 -6.81 1.01
C PRO A 206 2.75 -7.43 1.07
N SER A 207 3.69 -6.79 1.76
CA SER A 207 5.04 -7.32 2.03
C SER A 207 4.94 -8.27 3.21
N ILE A 208 4.92 -9.57 2.92
CA ILE A 208 4.61 -10.65 3.87
C ILE A 208 5.79 -11.61 4.14
N GLU A 209 6.95 -11.31 3.60
CA GLU A 209 8.12 -12.19 3.67
C GLU A 209 8.52 -12.49 5.11
N LEU A 210 8.63 -11.45 5.95
CA LEU A 210 8.95 -11.61 7.37
C LEU A 210 7.86 -12.35 8.15
N LEU A 211 6.59 -12.13 7.80
CA LEU A 211 5.46 -12.85 8.41
C LEU A 211 5.52 -14.35 8.09
N LYS A 212 5.87 -14.70 6.84
CA LYS A 212 6.09 -16.10 6.46
C LYS A 212 7.29 -16.72 7.16
N MET A 213 8.39 -15.98 7.31
CA MET A 213 9.58 -16.44 8.05
C MET A 213 9.28 -16.66 9.52
N ALA A 214 8.40 -15.86 10.12
CA ALA A 214 7.90 -16.05 11.49
C ALA A 214 6.94 -17.24 11.63
N GLY A 215 6.57 -17.92 10.53
CA GLY A 215 5.62 -19.04 10.57
C GLY A 215 4.17 -18.62 10.81
N VAL A 216 3.84 -17.35 10.58
CA VAL A 216 2.48 -16.83 10.77
C VAL A 216 1.52 -17.46 9.75
N GLU A 217 0.35 -17.85 10.23
CA GLU A 217 -0.71 -18.41 9.37
C GLU A 217 -1.22 -17.35 8.38
N MET A 218 -1.33 -17.76 7.11
CA MET A 218 -1.65 -16.88 6.00
C MET A 218 -2.99 -17.22 5.36
N THR A 219 -3.65 -16.23 4.78
CA THR A 219 -4.87 -16.43 3.97
C THR A 219 -4.80 -15.61 2.69
N PHE A 220 -5.56 -16.03 1.67
CA PHE A 220 -5.65 -15.32 0.41
C PHE A 220 -6.96 -14.55 0.32
N LEU A 221 -6.89 -13.22 0.25
CA LEU A 221 -8.03 -12.32 0.07
C LEU A 221 -7.70 -11.28 -1.02
N PRO A 222 -8.19 -11.46 -2.25
CA PRO A 222 -7.90 -10.55 -3.38
C PRO A 222 -8.22 -9.09 -3.08
N LYS A 223 -9.32 -8.84 -2.33
CA LYS A 223 -9.76 -7.48 -1.94
C LYS A 223 -8.79 -6.76 -1.02
N MET A 224 -7.95 -7.51 -0.29
CA MET A 224 -6.94 -6.99 0.63
C MET A 224 -5.53 -6.97 0.03
N GLY A 225 -5.40 -7.23 -1.28
CA GLY A 225 -4.14 -7.18 -2.01
C GLY A 225 -3.55 -8.55 -2.37
N GLY A 226 -4.01 -9.65 -1.78
CA GLY A 226 -3.53 -11.01 -2.04
C GLY A 226 -3.36 -11.86 -0.80
N PHE A 227 -2.17 -12.43 -0.60
CA PHE A 227 -1.83 -13.13 0.64
C PHE A 227 -1.60 -12.13 1.78
N ILE A 228 -2.22 -12.40 2.92
CA ILE A 228 -2.15 -11.61 4.15
C ILE A 228 -2.08 -12.52 5.37
N PRO A 229 -1.53 -12.06 6.50
CA PRO A 229 -1.53 -12.85 7.73
C PRO A 229 -2.93 -12.94 8.32
N LEU A 230 -3.24 -14.05 8.96
CA LEU A 230 -4.36 -14.11 9.89
C LEU A 230 -4.00 -13.33 11.16
N HIS A 231 -4.90 -12.46 11.58
CA HIS A 231 -4.77 -11.73 12.83
C HIS A 231 -6.14 -11.52 13.50
N ASN A 232 -6.13 -11.33 14.80
CA ASN A 232 -7.32 -10.99 15.56
C ASN A 232 -7.64 -9.49 15.49
N GLU A 233 -8.69 -9.09 16.19
CA GLU A 233 -9.11 -7.68 16.28
C GLU A 233 -8.13 -6.77 17.04
N TYR A 234 -7.06 -7.34 17.62
CA TYR A 234 -5.98 -6.67 18.34
C TYR A 234 -4.68 -6.56 17.52
N MET A 235 -4.74 -6.87 16.21
CA MET A 235 -3.61 -6.91 15.30
C MET A 235 -2.55 -7.99 15.66
N GLN A 236 -2.85 -8.90 16.57
CA GLN A 236 -1.99 -10.03 16.93
C GLN A 236 -2.21 -11.16 15.94
N THR A 237 -1.14 -11.74 15.43
CA THR A 237 -1.16 -12.83 14.43
C THR A 237 -1.38 -14.19 15.09
N SER A 238 -1.24 -15.27 14.32
CA SER A 238 -1.27 -16.66 14.84
C SER A 238 -0.09 -16.95 15.79
N ASP A 239 1.00 -16.21 15.69
CA ASP A 239 2.07 -16.19 16.68
C ASP A 239 1.76 -15.13 17.74
N PRO A 240 1.69 -15.48 19.05
CA PRO A 240 1.35 -14.55 20.11
C PRO A 240 2.38 -13.45 20.35
N ASP A 241 3.59 -13.58 19.83
CA ASP A 241 4.66 -12.59 19.96
C ASP A 241 4.79 -11.70 18.71
N VAL A 242 4.04 -11.99 17.65
CA VAL A 242 4.08 -11.26 16.38
C VAL A 242 2.77 -10.52 16.13
N TYR A 243 2.88 -9.23 15.88
CA TYR A 243 1.79 -8.31 15.50
C TYR A 243 2.01 -7.79 14.10
N VAL A 244 0.95 -7.33 13.45
CA VAL A 244 1.00 -6.75 12.11
C VAL A 244 0.17 -5.47 12.04
N ALA A 245 0.57 -4.50 11.22
CA ALA A 245 -0.23 -3.29 10.98
C ALA A 245 0.07 -2.66 9.62
N GLY A 246 -0.88 -1.89 9.10
CA GLY A 246 -0.79 -1.21 7.83
C GLY A 246 -0.90 -2.18 6.64
N ASP A 247 -0.35 -1.80 5.48
CA ASP A 247 -0.53 -2.56 4.25
C ASP A 247 -0.03 -4.01 4.31
N SER A 248 0.84 -4.36 5.27
CA SER A 248 1.24 -5.75 5.53
C SER A 248 0.10 -6.62 6.08
N SER A 249 -0.91 -6.01 6.72
CA SER A 249 -2.13 -6.68 7.21
C SER A 249 -3.23 -6.74 6.16
N GLY A 250 -3.10 -5.93 5.10
CA GLY A 250 -4.04 -5.78 3.99
C GLY A 250 -4.06 -4.35 3.46
N ILE A 251 -4.17 -4.20 2.15
CA ILE A 251 -4.05 -2.89 1.49
C ILE A 251 -5.23 -1.98 1.82
N GLU A 252 -4.93 -0.87 2.53
CA GLU A 252 -5.88 0.18 2.86
C GLU A 252 -5.32 1.59 2.63
N GLU A 253 -6.02 2.61 3.15
CA GLU A 253 -5.54 3.99 3.16
C GLU A 253 -4.54 4.22 4.31
N ALA A 254 -3.62 5.16 4.12
CA ALA A 254 -2.62 5.49 5.12
C ALA A 254 -3.21 5.92 6.48
N SER A 255 -4.43 6.50 6.50
CA SER A 255 -5.15 6.84 7.74
C SER A 255 -5.49 5.59 8.56
N SER A 256 -5.95 4.51 7.88
CA SER A 256 -6.22 3.23 8.53
C SER A 256 -4.92 2.60 9.05
N ALA A 257 -3.84 2.64 8.26
CA ALA A 257 -2.52 2.14 8.68
C ALA A 257 -2.00 2.83 9.95
N MET A 258 -2.20 4.16 10.06
CA MET A 258 -1.84 4.91 11.27
C MET A 258 -2.63 4.43 12.50
N GLU A 259 -3.94 4.22 12.36
CA GLU A 259 -4.78 3.76 13.47
C GLU A 259 -4.49 2.29 13.82
N GLU A 260 -4.20 1.42 12.84
CA GLU A 260 -3.78 0.04 13.10
C GLU A 260 -2.45 -0.02 13.84
N GLY A 261 -1.48 0.82 13.46
CA GLY A 261 -0.21 0.93 14.18
C GLY A 261 -0.39 1.35 15.64
N LYS A 262 -1.29 2.33 15.91
CA LYS A 262 -1.64 2.72 17.27
C LYS A 262 -2.33 1.57 18.02
N LEU A 263 -3.26 0.86 17.39
CA LEU A 263 -3.95 -0.28 17.98
C LEU A 263 -2.97 -1.37 18.39
N ALA A 264 -2.09 -1.77 17.47
CA ALA A 264 -1.05 -2.76 17.75
C ALA A 264 -0.13 -2.30 18.88
N GLY A 265 0.29 -1.02 18.88
CA GLY A 265 1.12 -0.45 19.95
C GLY A 265 0.46 -0.49 21.33
N VAL A 266 -0.83 -0.13 21.42
CA VAL A 266 -1.61 -0.22 22.67
C VAL A 266 -1.73 -1.67 23.14
N CYS A 267 -1.99 -2.62 22.21
CA CYS A 267 -2.09 -4.03 22.56
C CYS A 267 -0.75 -4.61 23.03
N ILE A 268 0.35 -4.26 22.37
CA ILE A 268 1.70 -4.66 22.79
C ILE A 268 2.05 -4.07 24.17
N ALA A 269 1.73 -2.80 24.42
CA ALA A 269 1.99 -2.14 25.68
C ALA A 269 1.25 -2.82 26.86
N GLY A 270 -0.02 -3.21 26.65
CA GLY A 270 -0.76 -4.02 27.60
C GLY A 270 -0.14 -5.40 27.82
N ALA A 271 0.17 -6.12 26.73
CA ALA A 271 0.77 -7.45 26.79
C ALA A 271 2.17 -7.47 27.45
N THR A 272 2.86 -6.34 27.48
CA THR A 272 4.19 -6.18 28.12
C THR A 272 4.14 -5.50 29.49
N GLY A 273 2.94 -5.23 30.02
CA GLY A 273 2.73 -4.69 31.36
C GLY A 273 2.97 -3.18 31.49
N HIS A 274 2.95 -2.43 30.40
CA HIS A 274 3.13 -0.96 30.40
C HIS A 274 1.81 -0.18 30.47
N LEU A 275 0.67 -0.85 30.36
CA LEU A 275 -0.66 -0.28 30.54
C LEU A 275 -1.47 -1.16 31.47
N THR A 276 -2.32 -0.56 32.28
CA THR A 276 -3.37 -1.27 33.00
C THR A 276 -4.44 -1.75 32.02
N GLU A 277 -5.23 -2.72 32.41
CA GLU A 277 -6.32 -3.25 31.57
C GLU A 277 -7.34 -2.14 31.25
N GLU A 278 -7.66 -1.27 32.18
CA GLU A 278 -8.59 -0.15 32.01
C GLU A 278 -8.05 0.87 30.99
N GLU A 279 -6.77 1.26 31.12
CA GLU A 279 -6.12 2.18 30.17
C GLU A 279 -6.05 1.59 28.77
N GLN A 280 -5.72 0.30 28.67
CA GLN A 280 -5.68 -0.42 27.41
C GLN A 280 -7.05 -0.43 26.73
N GLN A 281 -8.10 -0.82 27.43
CA GLN A 281 -9.47 -0.89 26.91
C GLN A 281 -9.98 0.50 26.46
N SER A 282 -9.76 1.53 27.26
CA SER A 282 -10.15 2.91 26.92
C SER A 282 -9.50 3.38 25.62
N ARG A 283 -8.17 3.21 25.48
CA ARG A 283 -7.43 3.62 24.26
C ARG A 283 -7.84 2.80 23.04
N MET A 284 -8.03 1.50 23.20
CA MET A 284 -8.48 0.62 22.11
C MET A 284 -9.85 1.00 21.62
N GLN A 285 -10.79 1.34 22.50
CA GLN A 285 -12.13 1.75 22.12
C GLN A 285 -12.09 2.99 21.22
N GLU A 286 -11.34 4.01 21.60
CA GLU A 286 -11.19 5.25 20.81
C GLU A 286 -10.59 4.97 19.40
N ILE A 287 -9.58 4.10 19.32
CA ILE A 287 -8.93 3.75 18.05
C ILE A 287 -9.89 2.95 17.16
N ARG A 288 -10.64 2.00 17.73
CA ARG A 288 -11.63 1.20 17.00
C ARG A 288 -12.76 2.05 16.42
N GLU A 289 -13.24 3.03 17.18
CA GLU A 289 -14.24 3.98 16.69
C GLU A 289 -13.68 4.78 15.50
N SER A 290 -12.43 5.22 15.57
CA SER A 290 -11.75 5.89 14.45
C SER A 290 -11.63 4.98 13.22
N LEU A 291 -11.18 3.73 13.38
CA LEU A 291 -11.10 2.75 12.29
C LEU A 291 -12.48 2.47 11.67
N LEU A 292 -13.51 2.33 12.50
CA LEU A 292 -14.87 2.12 12.03
C LEU A 292 -15.37 3.31 11.19
N ALA A 293 -15.06 4.53 11.61
CA ALA A 293 -15.38 5.73 10.86
C ALA A 293 -14.64 5.80 9.51
N LEU A 294 -13.34 5.48 9.48
CA LEU A 294 -12.54 5.42 8.25
C LEU A 294 -13.03 4.34 7.26
N ARG A 295 -13.51 3.22 7.80
CA ARG A 295 -14.02 2.07 7.03
C ARG A 295 -15.54 2.16 6.77
N SER A 296 -16.15 3.31 6.97
CA SER A 296 -17.57 3.56 6.69
C SER A 296 -17.76 4.22 5.32
N GLY A 297 -19.00 4.14 4.79
CA GLY A 297 -19.39 4.73 3.52
C GLY A 297 -18.88 3.96 2.29
N LYS A 298 -19.30 4.42 1.11
CA LYS A 298 -19.15 3.73 -0.18
C LYS A 298 -17.71 3.28 -0.54
N GLY A 299 -16.69 3.97 -0.04
CA GLY A 299 -15.28 3.62 -0.26
C GLY A 299 -14.68 2.69 0.81
N GLY A 300 -15.31 2.59 1.99
CA GLY A 300 -14.79 1.85 3.14
C GLY A 300 -15.43 0.48 3.37
N GLU A 301 -16.65 0.26 2.86
CA GLU A 301 -17.42 -0.97 3.10
C GLU A 301 -16.69 -2.25 2.65
N GLY A 302 -16.03 -2.21 1.49
CA GLY A 302 -15.27 -3.35 0.98
C GLY A 302 -14.08 -3.71 1.87
N ARG A 303 -13.41 -2.70 2.43
CA ARG A 303 -12.28 -2.85 3.37
C ARG A 303 -12.75 -3.37 4.71
N ARG A 304 -13.85 -2.81 5.23
CA ARG A 304 -14.50 -3.30 6.45
C ARG A 304 -14.85 -4.78 6.35
N ALA A 305 -15.48 -5.20 5.24
CA ALA A 305 -15.81 -6.59 4.99
C ALA A 305 -14.55 -7.47 4.88
N GLY A 306 -13.45 -6.98 4.28
CA GLY A 306 -12.18 -7.66 4.22
C GLY A 306 -11.59 -7.92 5.60
N ASN A 307 -11.53 -6.88 6.46
CA ASN A 307 -11.04 -7.00 7.84
C ASN A 307 -11.89 -7.94 8.69
N GLN A 308 -13.22 -7.86 8.58
CA GLN A 308 -14.11 -8.80 9.27
C GLN A 308 -13.86 -10.26 8.85
N GLU A 309 -13.59 -10.47 7.57
CA GLU A 309 -13.26 -11.80 7.04
C GLU A 309 -11.92 -12.32 7.57
N ILE A 310 -10.90 -11.47 7.71
CA ILE A 310 -9.61 -11.85 8.31
C ILE A 310 -9.82 -12.32 9.74
N VAL A 311 -10.48 -11.51 10.57
CA VAL A 311 -10.76 -11.84 11.98
C VAL A 311 -11.59 -13.12 12.10
N ARG A 312 -12.62 -13.27 11.25
CA ARG A 312 -13.43 -14.49 11.22
C ARG A 312 -12.58 -15.74 10.94
N ARG A 313 -11.70 -15.68 9.93
CA ARG A 313 -10.80 -16.80 9.59
C ARG A 313 -9.77 -17.06 10.67
N TYR A 314 -9.27 -16.01 11.34
CA TYR A 314 -8.40 -16.17 12.50
C TYR A 314 -9.10 -16.94 13.63
N GLU A 315 -10.34 -16.59 13.96
CA GLU A 315 -11.10 -17.29 15.02
C GLU A 315 -11.43 -18.74 14.63
N GLU A 316 -11.65 -19.04 13.37
CA GLU A 316 -11.82 -20.40 12.87
C GLU A 316 -10.53 -21.22 12.96
N TRP A 317 -9.40 -20.59 12.58
CA TRP A 317 -8.08 -21.20 12.70
C TRP A 317 -7.76 -21.48 14.18
N LYS A 318 -7.97 -20.53 15.06
CA LYS A 318 -7.71 -20.65 16.51
C LYS A 318 -8.49 -21.80 17.13
N ARG A 319 -9.78 -21.91 16.84
CA ARG A 319 -10.61 -23.03 17.33
C ARG A 319 -10.08 -24.39 16.88
N LYS A 320 -9.65 -24.53 15.64
CA LYS A 320 -9.12 -25.78 15.10
C LYS A 320 -7.78 -26.19 15.72
N ASN A 321 -7.00 -25.23 16.23
CA ASN A 321 -5.65 -25.48 16.77
C ASN A 321 -5.60 -25.40 18.31
N GLN A 322 -6.68 -25.03 18.99
CA GLN A 322 -6.78 -25.09 20.46
C GLN A 322 -7.03 -26.51 20.99
N ASP A 323 -7.48 -27.42 20.15
CA ASP A 323 -7.79 -28.82 20.51
C ASP A 323 -6.61 -29.77 20.20
N GLN A 324 -5.45 -29.23 19.78
CA GLN A 324 -4.20 -29.99 19.57
C GLN A 324 -3.15 -29.63 20.62
#